data_baba7fbe23f7a6a1b96f0284c20644a6
#
_entry.id   baba7fbe23f7a6a1b96f0284c20644a6
#
_cell.length_a   1.000
_cell.length_b   1.000
_cell.length_c   1.000
_cell.angle_alpha   90.00
_cell.angle_beta   90.00
_cell.angle_gamma   90.00
#
_symmetry.space_group_name_H-M   'P 1'
#
loop_
_entity.id
_entity.type
_entity.pdbx_description
1 polymer ?
#
loop_
_entity_poly.entity_id
_entity_poly.type
_entity_poly.pdbx_seq_one_letter_code
_entity_poly.pdbx_strand_id
1 'polypeptide(L)'
;MTFGQQVLQPPNLVSALRILIAPILFALALLDLETWFLALLVFSALTDLADGMLARRLKMITPLGAHLDSIGDFAIYSTMAICAWILWPEITRRELLFYTMILCSFVLPAVVALIRFGKLTGYHTWAVKVAVAVTFIAYIALYADIANWPFVLASILCVIAGSEEILITLT
;
A
#
# COMPACT_ATOMS: atom_id res chain seq x y z
N MET A 1 23.94 -5.66 17.82
CA MET A 1 23.19 -4.37 17.86
C MET A 1 22.05 -4.51 18.85
N THR A 2 21.90 -3.56 19.76
CA THR A 2 20.78 -3.51 20.69
C THR A 2 19.48 -3.10 19.93
N PHE A 3 18.31 -3.52 20.43
CA PHE A 3 17.02 -3.20 19.81
C PHE A 3 16.84 -1.70 19.51
N GLY A 4 17.27 -0.82 20.44
CA GLY A 4 17.23 0.63 20.23
C GLY A 4 18.12 1.14 19.08
N GLN A 5 19.25 0.49 18.80
CA GLN A 5 20.12 0.85 17.68
C GLN A 5 19.54 0.43 16.32
N GLN A 6 18.73 -0.62 16.29
CA GLN A 6 18.03 -1.05 15.08
C GLN A 6 16.88 -0.09 14.73
N VAL A 7 16.13 0.40 15.72
CA VAL A 7 15.02 1.34 15.51
C VAL A 7 15.50 2.67 14.93
N LEU A 8 16.68 3.15 15.33
CA LEU A 8 17.25 4.43 14.88
C LEU A 8 17.93 4.37 13.50
N GLN A 9 17.91 3.25 12.82
CA GLN A 9 18.44 3.18 11.46
C GLN A 9 17.55 3.97 10.48
N PRO A 10 18.11 4.77 9.55
CA PRO A 10 17.36 5.61 8.64
C PRO A 10 16.19 4.89 7.92
N PRO A 11 16.35 3.67 7.38
CA PRO A 11 15.24 2.97 6.74
C PRO A 11 14.09 2.67 7.71
N ASN A 12 14.38 2.32 8.97
CA ASN A 12 13.37 1.97 9.95
C ASN A 12 12.57 3.19 10.43
N LEU A 13 13.22 4.37 10.46
CA LEU A 13 12.57 5.63 10.82
C LEU A 13 11.51 6.03 9.79
N VAL A 14 11.75 5.74 8.52
CA VAL A 14 10.78 6.14 7.49
C VAL A 14 9.65 5.14 7.39
N SER A 15 9.88 3.84 7.55
CA SER A 15 8.77 2.88 7.72
C SER A 15 7.91 3.25 8.94
N ALA A 16 8.52 3.71 10.03
CA ALA A 16 7.78 4.23 11.19
C ALA A 16 7.00 5.52 10.86
N LEU A 17 7.57 6.42 10.04
CA LEU A 17 6.90 7.64 9.59
C LEU A 17 5.60 7.32 8.82
N ARG A 18 5.58 6.29 7.97
CA ARG A 18 4.35 5.87 7.27
C ARG A 18 3.24 5.43 8.22
N ILE A 19 3.58 4.74 9.30
CA ILE A 19 2.60 4.37 10.34
C ILE A 19 2.01 5.62 11.01
N LEU A 20 2.79 6.69 11.16
CA LEU A 20 2.31 7.98 11.69
C LEU A 20 1.54 8.80 10.65
N ILE A 21 1.86 8.68 9.38
CA ILE A 21 1.15 9.37 8.28
C ILE A 21 -0.26 8.82 8.11
N ALA A 22 -0.49 7.53 8.29
CA ALA A 22 -1.81 6.91 8.11
C ALA A 22 -2.93 7.57 8.95
N PRO A 23 -2.79 7.80 10.28
CA PRO A 23 -3.80 8.51 11.05
C PRO A 23 -3.95 9.99 10.65
N ILE A 24 -2.89 10.65 10.16
CA ILE A 24 -2.97 12.02 9.66
C ILE A 24 -3.79 12.06 8.37
N LEU A 25 -3.55 11.13 7.44
CA LEU A 25 -4.38 10.98 6.23
C LEU A 25 -5.85 10.76 6.59
N PHE A 26 -6.13 9.90 7.56
CA PHE A 26 -7.48 9.65 8.03
C PHE A 26 -8.12 10.92 8.61
N ALA A 27 -7.38 11.71 9.41
CA ALA A 27 -7.86 12.99 9.94
C ALA A 27 -8.13 14.00 8.82
N LEU A 28 -7.26 14.09 7.79
CA LEU A 28 -7.48 14.95 6.62
C LEU A 28 -8.76 14.55 5.86
N ALA A 29 -9.03 13.26 5.75
CA ALA A 29 -10.25 12.76 5.13
C ALA A 29 -11.50 13.13 5.93
N LEU A 30 -11.47 13.04 7.26
CA LEU A 30 -12.59 13.45 8.12
C LEU A 30 -12.84 14.97 8.11
N LEU A 31 -11.83 15.76 7.77
CA LEU A 31 -11.90 17.21 7.63
C LEU A 31 -12.24 17.66 6.21
N ASP A 32 -12.50 16.72 5.29
CA ASP A 32 -12.81 16.98 3.87
C ASP A 32 -11.71 17.76 3.13
N LEU A 33 -10.44 17.50 3.50
CA LEU A 33 -9.27 18.19 2.95
C LEU A 33 -8.60 17.35 1.85
N GLU A 34 -9.33 17.14 0.73
CA GLU A 34 -8.94 16.26 -0.39
C GLU A 34 -7.55 16.56 -0.95
N THR A 35 -7.26 17.83 -1.26
CA THR A 35 -5.97 18.25 -1.83
C THR A 35 -4.81 17.93 -0.90
N TRP A 36 -4.97 18.17 0.40
CA TRP A 36 -3.94 17.87 1.40
C TRP A 36 -3.78 16.36 1.60
N PHE A 37 -4.87 15.62 1.53
CA PHE A 37 -4.84 14.16 1.57
C PHE A 37 -4.01 13.61 0.40
N LEU A 38 -4.30 14.01 -0.86
CA LEU A 38 -3.55 13.56 -2.03
C LEU A 38 -2.09 14.00 -1.99
N ALA A 39 -1.82 15.24 -1.56
CA ALA A 39 -0.44 15.76 -1.45
C ALA A 39 0.38 14.96 -0.41
N LEU A 40 -0.19 14.69 0.77
CA LEU A 40 0.48 13.90 1.81
C LEU A 40 0.66 12.44 1.39
N LEU A 41 -0.30 11.88 0.65
CA LEU A 41 -0.22 10.54 0.11
C LEU A 41 0.94 10.42 -0.90
N VAL A 42 1.07 11.37 -1.83
CA VAL A 42 2.19 11.43 -2.78
C VAL A 42 3.51 11.60 -2.04
N PHE A 43 3.57 12.48 -1.04
CA PHE A 43 4.75 12.65 -0.20
C PHE A 43 5.16 11.35 0.49
N SER A 44 4.21 10.62 1.06
CA SER A 44 4.45 9.31 1.69
C SER A 44 5.06 8.29 0.73
N ALA A 45 4.54 8.21 -0.50
CA ALA A 45 5.09 7.31 -1.52
C ALA A 45 6.50 7.71 -1.99
N LEU A 46 6.77 9.01 -2.13
CA LEU A 46 8.10 9.49 -2.51
C LEU A 46 9.15 9.19 -1.42
N THR A 47 8.78 9.34 -0.14
CA THR A 47 9.66 8.98 0.98
C THR A 47 9.96 7.49 0.99
N ASP A 48 8.97 6.63 0.73
CA ASP A 48 9.15 5.19 0.64
C ASP A 48 10.11 4.77 -0.48
N LEU A 49 9.96 5.37 -1.66
CA LEU A 49 10.87 5.12 -2.79
C LEU A 49 12.31 5.54 -2.45
N ALA A 50 12.47 6.71 -1.81
CA ALA A 50 13.78 7.22 -1.43
C ALA A 50 14.49 6.30 -0.43
N ASP A 51 13.75 5.77 0.54
CA ASP A 51 14.31 4.87 1.56
C ASP A 51 14.62 3.50 1.05
N GLY A 52 13.75 2.92 0.27
CA GLY A 52 14.00 1.64 -0.37
C GLY A 52 15.27 1.69 -1.24
N MET A 53 15.56 2.83 -1.88
CA MET A 53 16.81 3.05 -2.60
C MET A 53 18.00 3.21 -1.64
N LEU A 54 17.82 3.96 -0.56
CA LEU A 54 18.87 4.22 0.43
C LEU A 54 19.25 2.95 1.19
N ALA A 55 18.27 2.18 1.66
CA ALA A 55 18.47 0.91 2.35
C ALA A 55 19.26 -0.10 1.50
N ARG A 56 18.94 -0.20 0.21
CA ARG A 56 19.67 -1.06 -0.75
C ARG A 56 21.10 -0.58 -0.96
N ARG A 57 21.31 0.72 -1.12
CA ARG A 57 22.67 1.29 -1.29
C ARG A 57 23.53 1.13 -0.06
N LEU A 58 22.98 1.29 1.14
CA LEU A 58 23.69 1.17 2.41
C LEU A 58 23.79 -0.27 2.91
N LYS A 59 23.15 -1.25 2.26
CA LYS A 59 23.08 -2.66 2.68
C LYS A 59 22.58 -2.82 4.13
N MET A 60 21.66 -1.94 4.56
CA MET A 60 21.13 -1.90 5.93
C MET A 60 19.71 -2.51 5.97
N ILE A 61 19.56 -3.72 5.45
CA ILE A 61 18.29 -4.46 5.50
C ILE A 61 18.25 -5.21 6.82
N THR A 62 17.24 -4.93 7.66
CA THR A 62 17.02 -5.61 8.94
C THR A 62 15.67 -6.31 8.96
N PRO A 63 15.55 -7.45 9.70
CA PRO A 63 14.25 -8.12 9.87
C PRO A 63 13.19 -7.21 10.50
N LEU A 64 13.59 -6.34 11.44
CA LEU A 64 12.70 -5.36 12.07
C LEU A 64 12.21 -4.34 11.04
N GLY A 65 13.11 -3.82 10.17
CA GLY A 65 12.76 -2.89 9.11
C GLY A 65 11.75 -3.47 8.14
N ALA A 66 11.95 -4.71 7.69
CA ALA A 66 11.01 -5.40 6.82
C ALA A 66 9.61 -5.57 7.47
N HIS A 67 9.56 -5.78 8.78
CA HIS A 67 8.28 -5.89 9.50
C HIS A 67 7.57 -4.55 9.64
N LEU A 68 8.31 -3.48 9.97
CA LEU A 68 7.79 -2.11 10.03
C LEU A 68 7.31 -1.63 8.66
N ASP A 69 8.03 -1.98 7.60
CA ASP A 69 7.67 -1.72 6.21
C ASP A 69 6.30 -2.34 5.87
N SER A 70 6.13 -3.64 6.13
CA SER A 70 4.86 -4.34 5.89
C SER A 70 3.68 -3.74 6.69
N ILE A 71 3.91 -3.33 7.94
CA ILE A 71 2.88 -2.67 8.77
C ILE A 71 2.54 -1.29 8.20
N GLY A 72 3.56 -0.52 7.79
CA GLY A 72 3.38 0.79 7.17
C GLY A 72 2.58 0.73 5.88
N ASP A 73 2.91 -0.22 5.00
CA ASP A 73 2.19 -0.48 3.76
C ASP A 73 0.73 -0.84 4.03
N PHE A 74 0.49 -1.79 4.92
CA PHE A 74 -0.87 -2.19 5.30
C PHE A 74 -1.68 -1.01 5.85
N ALA A 75 -1.07 -0.17 6.70
CA ALA A 75 -1.72 1.02 7.25
C ALA A 75 -2.10 2.03 6.16
N ILE A 76 -1.17 2.35 5.23
CA ILE A 76 -1.43 3.29 4.13
C ILE A 76 -2.51 2.75 3.19
N TYR A 77 -2.43 1.48 2.75
CA TYR A 77 -3.40 0.92 1.81
C TYR A 77 -4.80 0.80 2.42
N SER A 78 -4.89 0.41 3.70
CA SER A 78 -6.17 0.39 4.42
C SER A 78 -6.76 1.79 4.55
N THR A 79 -5.92 2.79 4.85
CA THR A 79 -6.35 4.19 4.93
C THR A 79 -6.81 4.70 3.57
N MET A 80 -6.08 4.44 2.49
CA MET A 80 -6.50 4.80 1.13
C MET A 80 -7.87 4.22 0.79
N ALA A 81 -8.07 2.93 1.09
CA ALA A 81 -9.33 2.25 0.82
C ALA A 81 -10.50 2.87 1.62
N ILE A 82 -10.34 3.12 2.91
CA ILE A 82 -11.40 3.71 3.74
C ILE A 82 -11.66 5.15 3.35
N CYS A 83 -10.61 5.96 3.17
CA CYS A 83 -10.74 7.38 2.87
C CYS A 83 -11.31 7.66 1.48
N ALA A 84 -11.16 6.75 0.51
CA ALA A 84 -11.84 6.85 -0.78
C ALA A 84 -13.37 6.92 -0.63
N TRP A 85 -13.94 6.16 0.31
CA TRP A 85 -15.38 6.21 0.62
C TRP A 85 -15.81 7.45 1.38
N ILE A 86 -14.91 8.06 2.16
CA ILE A 86 -15.20 9.26 2.93
C ILE A 86 -15.16 10.48 2.01
N LEU A 87 -14.06 10.65 1.27
CA LEU A 87 -13.80 11.85 0.45
C LEU A 87 -14.56 11.83 -0.89
N TRP A 88 -14.61 10.67 -1.56
CA TRP A 88 -15.13 10.57 -2.93
C TRP A 88 -16.14 9.43 -3.09
N PRO A 89 -17.25 9.44 -2.33
CA PRO A 89 -18.20 8.33 -2.35
C PRO A 89 -18.83 8.11 -3.74
N GLU A 90 -19.08 9.16 -4.51
CA GLU A 90 -19.67 9.07 -5.83
C GLU A 90 -18.72 8.45 -6.86
N ILE A 91 -17.44 8.85 -6.84
CA ILE A 91 -16.41 8.27 -7.70
C ILE A 91 -16.21 6.80 -7.34
N THR A 92 -16.10 6.49 -6.04
CA THR A 92 -15.90 5.12 -5.55
C THR A 92 -17.07 4.22 -5.90
N ARG A 93 -18.33 4.70 -5.83
CA ARG A 93 -19.51 3.96 -6.28
C ARG A 93 -19.53 3.73 -7.79
N ARG A 94 -19.14 4.73 -8.58
CA ARG A 94 -19.05 4.61 -10.03
C ARG A 94 -18.05 3.52 -10.43
N GLU A 95 -16.91 3.45 -9.76
CA GLU A 95 -15.84 2.50 -10.04
C GLU A 95 -15.86 1.26 -9.11
N LEU A 96 -17.00 0.95 -8.50
CA LEU A 96 -17.15 -0.06 -7.45
C LEU A 96 -16.60 -1.44 -7.87
N LEU A 97 -16.83 -1.85 -9.12
CA LEU A 97 -16.34 -3.13 -9.63
C LEU A 97 -14.80 -3.21 -9.55
N PHE A 98 -14.12 -2.21 -10.08
CA PHE A 98 -12.65 -2.16 -10.12
C PHE A 98 -12.06 -1.96 -8.73
N TYR A 99 -12.72 -1.16 -7.91
CA TYR A 99 -12.39 -0.98 -6.50
C TYR A 99 -12.45 -2.30 -5.72
N THR A 100 -13.52 -3.07 -5.86
CA THR A 100 -13.65 -4.38 -5.20
C THR A 100 -12.67 -5.40 -5.74
N MET A 101 -12.34 -5.39 -7.03
CA MET A 101 -11.29 -6.24 -7.62
C MET A 101 -9.92 -5.98 -6.94
N ILE A 102 -9.54 -4.72 -6.77
CA ILE A 102 -8.31 -4.34 -6.07
C ILE A 102 -8.34 -4.83 -4.62
N LEU A 103 -9.41 -4.56 -3.86
CA LEU A 103 -9.51 -5.00 -2.48
C LEU A 103 -9.43 -6.52 -2.34
N CYS A 104 -10.17 -7.27 -3.17
CA CYS A 104 -10.15 -8.72 -3.15
C CYS A 104 -8.76 -9.27 -3.47
N SER A 105 -8.02 -8.65 -4.39
CA SER A 105 -6.68 -9.08 -4.75
C SER A 105 -5.65 -8.94 -3.61
N PHE A 106 -5.89 -8.06 -2.64
CA PHE A 106 -5.08 -7.93 -1.43
C PHE A 106 -5.57 -8.85 -0.30
N VAL A 107 -6.88 -8.92 -0.10
CA VAL A 107 -7.46 -9.65 1.04
C VAL A 107 -7.40 -11.15 0.84
N LEU A 108 -7.73 -11.67 -0.35
CA LEU A 108 -7.81 -13.09 -0.59
C LEU A 108 -6.47 -13.82 -0.41
N PRO A 109 -5.33 -13.35 -0.99
CA PRO A 109 -4.04 -13.97 -0.73
C PRO A 109 -3.65 -13.98 0.76
N ALA A 110 -3.91 -12.88 1.46
CA ALA A 110 -3.65 -12.76 2.89
C ALA A 110 -4.47 -13.78 3.72
N VAL A 111 -5.74 -13.96 3.39
CA VAL A 111 -6.63 -14.94 4.04
C VAL A 111 -6.15 -16.36 3.74
N VAL A 112 -5.82 -16.67 2.48
CA VAL A 112 -5.31 -18.01 2.10
C VAL A 112 -4.00 -18.32 2.83
N ALA A 113 -3.06 -17.35 2.90
CA ALA A 113 -1.81 -17.52 3.63
C ALA A 113 -2.04 -17.74 5.14
N LEU A 114 -2.97 -16.98 5.74
CA LEU A 114 -3.32 -17.13 7.15
C LEU A 114 -3.92 -18.51 7.46
N ILE A 115 -4.82 -19.01 6.60
CA ILE A 115 -5.43 -20.33 6.75
C ILE A 115 -4.37 -21.43 6.60
N ARG A 116 -3.46 -21.33 5.61
CA ARG A 116 -2.48 -22.39 5.32
C ARG A 116 -1.30 -22.42 6.29
N PHE A 117 -0.78 -21.25 6.66
CA PHE A 117 0.47 -21.12 7.43
C PHE A 117 0.28 -20.57 8.84
N GLY A 118 -0.93 -20.12 9.21
CA GLY A 118 -1.21 -19.48 10.51
C GLY A 118 -0.52 -18.13 10.69
N LYS A 119 0.03 -17.54 9.61
CA LYS A 119 0.71 -16.24 9.59
C LYS A 119 0.50 -15.53 8.26
N LEU A 120 0.54 -14.20 8.30
CA LEU A 120 0.54 -13.40 7.08
C LEU A 120 1.89 -13.57 6.38
N THR A 121 1.87 -14.02 5.14
CA THR A 121 3.04 -14.11 4.27
C THR A 121 2.77 -13.22 3.07
N GLY A 122 3.66 -12.27 2.80
CA GLY A 122 3.63 -11.47 1.57
C GLY A 122 4.71 -11.97 0.62
N TYR A 123 4.31 -12.42 -0.54
CA TYR A 123 5.27 -12.76 -1.60
C TYR A 123 5.55 -11.50 -2.40
N HIS A 124 6.76 -10.95 -2.28
CA HIS A 124 7.19 -9.77 -3.04
C HIS A 124 7.56 -10.13 -4.48
N THR A 125 6.60 -10.72 -5.23
CA THR A 125 6.82 -11.01 -6.64
C THR A 125 6.92 -9.73 -7.46
N TRP A 126 7.49 -9.80 -8.65
CA TRP A 126 7.55 -8.65 -9.55
C TRP A 126 6.14 -8.18 -9.97
N ALA A 127 5.21 -9.11 -10.14
CA ALA A 127 3.82 -8.80 -10.48
C ALA A 127 3.17 -7.95 -9.37
N VAL A 128 3.31 -8.33 -8.10
CA VAL A 128 2.81 -7.57 -6.94
C VAL A 128 3.41 -6.17 -6.90
N LYS A 129 4.73 -6.03 -7.07
CA LYS A 129 5.40 -4.71 -7.04
C LYS A 129 4.89 -3.78 -8.14
N VAL A 130 4.73 -4.30 -9.35
CA VAL A 130 4.18 -3.53 -10.49
C VAL A 130 2.72 -3.17 -10.23
N ALA A 131 1.89 -4.13 -9.78
CA ALA A 131 0.49 -3.89 -9.46
C ALA A 131 0.32 -2.80 -8.41
N VAL A 132 1.09 -2.84 -7.32
CA VAL A 132 1.07 -1.82 -6.26
C VAL A 132 1.44 -0.44 -6.79
N ALA A 133 2.53 -0.32 -7.55
CA ALA A 133 2.97 0.96 -8.11
C ALA A 133 1.93 1.54 -9.08
N VAL A 134 1.37 0.71 -9.96
CA VAL A 134 0.33 1.13 -10.91
C VAL A 134 -0.95 1.52 -10.17
N THR A 135 -1.34 0.78 -9.13
CA THR A 135 -2.53 1.07 -8.32
C THR A 135 -2.39 2.42 -7.62
N PHE A 136 -1.21 2.72 -7.07
CA PHE A 136 -0.97 4.01 -6.43
C PHE A 136 -1.12 5.19 -7.41
N ILE A 137 -0.49 5.09 -8.59
CA ILE A 137 -0.60 6.10 -9.64
C ILE A 137 -2.05 6.23 -10.13
N ALA A 138 -2.72 5.10 -10.32
CA ALA A 138 -4.11 5.03 -10.77
C ALA A 138 -5.08 5.63 -9.74
N TYR A 139 -4.84 5.41 -8.44
CA TYR A 139 -5.59 6.03 -7.36
C TYR A 139 -5.50 7.56 -7.42
N ILE A 140 -4.29 8.10 -7.54
CA ILE A 140 -4.10 9.55 -7.68
C ILE A 140 -4.79 10.07 -8.95
N ALA A 141 -4.62 9.40 -10.08
CA ALA A 141 -5.22 9.82 -11.35
C ALA A 141 -6.77 9.83 -11.28
N LEU A 142 -7.37 8.85 -10.62
CA LEU A 142 -8.81 8.73 -10.47
C LEU A 142 -9.36 9.84 -9.56
N TYR A 143 -8.81 9.97 -8.36
CA TYR A 143 -9.34 10.88 -7.34
C TYR A 143 -8.90 12.35 -7.50
N ALA A 144 -7.89 12.61 -8.32
CA ALA A 144 -7.59 13.96 -8.80
C ALA A 144 -8.37 14.33 -10.08
N ASP A 145 -9.33 13.50 -10.49
CA ASP A 145 -10.18 13.68 -11.69
C ASP A 145 -9.38 13.86 -13.01
N ILE A 146 -8.22 13.20 -13.11
CA ILE A 146 -7.36 13.26 -14.29
C ILE A 146 -7.79 12.23 -15.33
N ALA A 147 -7.95 10.96 -14.89
CA ALA A 147 -8.33 9.84 -15.76
C ALA A 147 -8.80 8.64 -14.93
N ASN A 148 -9.78 7.88 -15.47
CA ASN A 148 -10.28 6.66 -14.83
C ASN A 148 -9.66 5.37 -15.42
N TRP A 149 -9.23 5.37 -16.69
CA TRP A 149 -8.69 4.18 -17.34
C TRP A 149 -7.46 3.55 -16.63
N PRO A 150 -6.57 4.30 -15.93
CA PRO A 150 -5.47 3.67 -15.21
C PRO A 150 -5.97 2.81 -14.04
N PHE A 151 -7.13 3.16 -13.44
CA PHE A 151 -7.72 2.41 -12.34
C PHE A 151 -8.27 1.07 -12.80
N VAL A 152 -8.86 1.02 -14.01
CA VAL A 152 -9.27 -0.22 -14.67
C VAL A 152 -8.05 -1.12 -14.93
N LEU A 153 -6.98 -0.57 -15.49
CA LEU A 153 -5.74 -1.31 -15.74
C LEU A 153 -5.14 -1.86 -14.44
N ALA A 154 -5.07 -1.02 -13.40
CA ALA A 154 -4.57 -1.40 -12.08
C ALA A 154 -5.35 -2.58 -11.50
N SER A 155 -6.69 -2.56 -11.60
CA SER A 155 -7.53 -3.63 -11.07
C SER A 155 -7.25 -4.98 -11.74
N ILE A 156 -7.04 -5.00 -13.06
CA ILE A 156 -6.68 -6.21 -13.80
C ILE A 156 -5.30 -6.72 -13.36
N LEU A 157 -4.30 -5.84 -13.25
CA LEU A 157 -2.96 -6.21 -12.79
C LEU A 157 -2.99 -6.74 -11.35
N CYS A 158 -3.79 -6.15 -10.47
CA CYS A 158 -3.96 -6.63 -9.09
C CYS A 158 -4.56 -8.03 -9.04
N VAL A 159 -5.58 -8.33 -9.87
CA VAL A 159 -6.16 -9.68 -9.93
C VAL A 159 -5.14 -10.70 -10.41
N ILE A 160 -4.34 -10.36 -11.42
CA ILE A 160 -3.26 -11.25 -11.90
C ILE A 160 -2.24 -11.50 -10.79
N ALA A 161 -1.77 -10.45 -10.12
CA ALA A 161 -0.78 -10.55 -9.04
C ALA A 161 -1.32 -11.33 -7.83
N GLY A 162 -2.56 -11.08 -7.41
CA GLY A 162 -3.19 -11.81 -6.31
C GLY A 162 -3.43 -13.29 -6.64
N SER A 163 -3.76 -13.60 -7.90
CA SER A 163 -3.89 -14.98 -8.37
C SER A 163 -2.55 -15.72 -8.33
N GLU A 164 -1.46 -15.06 -8.72
CA GLU A 164 -0.09 -15.60 -8.62
C GLU A 164 0.28 -15.88 -7.16
N GLU A 165 0.02 -14.94 -6.23
CA GLU A 165 0.29 -15.14 -4.80
C GLU A 165 -0.48 -16.34 -4.23
N ILE A 166 -1.75 -16.49 -4.58
CA ILE A 166 -2.57 -17.63 -4.15
C ILE A 166 -1.98 -18.93 -4.69
N LEU A 167 -1.60 -18.99 -5.97
CA LEU A 167 -0.99 -20.17 -6.57
C LEU A 167 0.31 -20.56 -5.86
N ILE A 168 1.20 -19.60 -5.61
CA ILE A 168 2.45 -19.83 -4.87
C ILE A 168 2.15 -20.31 -3.44
N THR A 169 1.12 -19.77 -2.81
CA THR A 169 0.73 -20.19 -1.45
C THR A 169 0.20 -21.62 -1.44
N LEU A 170 -0.47 -22.08 -2.49
CA LEU A 170 -1.10 -23.40 -2.57
C LEU A 170 -0.12 -24.52 -3.02
N THR A 171 0.97 -24.19 -3.68
CA THR A 171 2.04 -25.14 -4.06
C THR A 171 3.06 -25.33 -2.98
#